data_783d69fa93837e89c8f27509b899de85
#
_entry.id   783d69fa93837e89c8f27509b899de85
#
_cell.length_a   1.000
_cell.length_b   1.000
_cell.length_c   1.000
_cell.angle_alpha   90.00
_cell.angle_beta   90.00
_cell.angle_gamma   90.00
#
_symmetry.space_group_name_H-M   'P 1'
#
loop_
_entity.id
_entity.type
_entity.pdbx_description
1 polymer ?
#
loop_
_entity_poly.entity_id
_entity_poly.type
_entity_poly.pdbx_seq_one_letter_code
_entity_poly.pdbx_strand_id
1 'polypeptide(L)'
;MEKSMEKLAALNNSRVSAIVDEYVRLCKPKSVVVVDDSPEDAQLLRDKALETGEEHVLPMRGHTYHFDGPQDQARDKAHTKLLISKPIDFGFETATLDRKTGVDEIMGLLDGIMAGKDMYVRFCCLGPTHSPFSILALQITDSAYVAHAEDLLYRRGYEAFKTAKNPDDFFVFIHSAGELEQNVTKNVDQRRIYVDLEENRVFSINNQYAGNSIGLKKLAFRLAIARAHREGWLAEHMFLMGVHGKDGRVTYFSGAYPSACGKTSTAMIPGQSIVGDDIIYARVFDRKLRAVNVERGIFGIIENVNAQDDPEIFKVLTHEGECIFSNVLINEDGTPIWLGSGLEDKARCGKHYLGTWTPDLKTADGKPVPVSHKNARYTIGLEALDNKDPALHDPNGVALSAMVYGGRDSDTSVPIAEALSWTHGVLLG
;
A
#
# COMPACT_ATOMS: atom_id res chain seq x y z
N MET A 1 26.69 -0.36 9.28
CA MET A 1 26.56 -1.82 9.55
C MET A 1 26.46 -2.08 11.05
N GLU A 2 27.37 -1.56 11.89
CA GLU A 2 27.35 -1.75 13.36
C GLU A 2 26.01 -1.34 14.00
N LYS A 3 25.55 -0.10 13.78
CA LYS A 3 24.25 0.40 14.27
C LYS A 3 23.05 -0.47 13.86
N SER A 4 23.05 -1.02 12.64
CA SER A 4 21.98 -1.91 12.16
C SER A 4 21.99 -3.24 12.89
N MET A 5 23.16 -3.80 13.15
CA MET A 5 23.28 -5.05 13.91
C MET A 5 22.89 -4.87 15.38
N GLU A 6 23.21 -3.73 15.98
CA GLU A 6 22.73 -3.37 17.33
C GLU A 6 21.20 -3.31 17.39
N LYS A 7 20.54 -2.70 16.37
CA LYS A 7 19.08 -2.67 16.29
C LYS A 7 18.48 -4.06 16.18
N LEU A 8 19.04 -4.94 15.34
CA LEU A 8 18.58 -6.34 15.25
C LEU A 8 18.74 -7.09 16.57
N ALA A 9 19.90 -6.95 17.22
CA ALA A 9 20.15 -7.56 18.52
C ALA A 9 19.19 -7.06 19.59
N ALA A 10 18.86 -5.76 19.58
CA ALA A 10 17.95 -5.15 20.55
C ALA A 10 16.49 -5.63 20.41
N LEU A 11 16.09 -6.21 19.27
CA LEU A 11 14.77 -6.85 19.13
C LEU A 11 14.64 -8.12 19.95
N ASN A 12 15.77 -8.78 20.24
CA ASN A 12 15.80 -10.09 20.92
C ASN A 12 14.86 -11.12 20.29
N ASN A 13 14.79 -11.14 18.94
CA ASN A 13 13.92 -12.02 18.16
C ASN A 13 14.77 -12.88 17.22
N SER A 14 14.94 -14.17 17.59
CA SER A 14 15.77 -15.10 16.83
C SER A 14 15.22 -15.40 15.44
N ARG A 15 13.88 -15.42 15.26
CA ARG A 15 13.25 -15.64 13.96
C ARG A 15 13.52 -14.48 13.00
N VAL A 16 13.41 -13.24 13.48
CA VAL A 16 13.76 -12.05 12.68
C VAL A 16 15.22 -12.12 12.27
N SER A 17 16.15 -12.38 13.21
CA SER A 17 17.57 -12.47 12.92
C SER A 17 17.87 -13.57 11.89
N ALA A 18 17.27 -14.74 12.03
CA ALA A 18 17.45 -15.85 11.11
C ALA A 18 16.98 -15.50 9.67
N ILE A 19 15.81 -14.84 9.55
CA ILE A 19 15.29 -14.40 8.25
C ILE A 19 16.21 -13.35 7.63
N VAL A 20 16.63 -12.34 8.38
CA VAL A 20 17.54 -11.30 7.85
C VAL A 20 18.86 -11.93 7.39
N ASP A 21 19.45 -12.82 8.20
CA ASP A 21 20.70 -13.53 7.87
C ASP A 21 20.54 -14.40 6.61
N GLU A 22 19.40 -15.07 6.44
CA GLU A 22 19.08 -15.86 5.23
C GLU A 22 19.13 -14.99 3.99
N TYR A 23 18.38 -13.85 3.99
CA TYR A 23 18.29 -12.97 2.83
C TYR A 23 19.54 -12.14 2.60
N VAL A 24 20.33 -11.82 3.62
CA VAL A 24 21.66 -11.20 3.44
C VAL A 24 22.59 -12.15 2.69
N ARG A 25 22.63 -13.42 3.07
CA ARG A 25 23.47 -14.41 2.36
C ARG A 25 23.00 -14.67 0.93
N LEU A 26 21.68 -14.73 0.72
CA LEU A 26 21.08 -14.99 -0.58
C LEU A 26 21.21 -13.79 -1.53
N CYS A 27 20.74 -12.63 -1.10
CA CYS A 27 20.65 -11.45 -1.96
C CYS A 27 21.96 -10.68 -2.09
N LYS A 28 22.94 -10.91 -1.21
CA LYS A 28 24.32 -10.34 -1.24
C LYS A 28 24.33 -8.80 -1.31
N PRO A 29 23.60 -8.09 -0.44
CA PRO A 29 23.58 -6.63 -0.47
C PRO A 29 24.94 -6.02 -0.14
N LYS A 30 25.17 -4.77 -0.59
CA LYS A 30 26.33 -3.96 -0.22
C LYS A 30 26.34 -3.62 1.27
N SER A 31 25.17 -3.29 1.81
CA SER A 31 24.99 -3.00 3.21
C SER A 31 23.57 -3.37 3.68
N VAL A 32 23.40 -3.45 5.00
CA VAL A 32 22.07 -3.68 5.64
C VAL A 32 21.72 -2.47 6.48
N VAL A 33 20.55 -1.91 6.23
CA VAL A 33 19.98 -0.76 6.93
C VAL A 33 18.75 -1.21 7.70
N VAL A 34 18.89 -1.35 9.01
CA VAL A 34 17.77 -1.69 9.89
C VAL A 34 17.10 -0.41 10.37
N VAL A 35 15.81 -0.28 10.09
CA VAL A 35 14.99 0.90 10.34
C VAL A 35 14.17 0.69 11.61
N ASP A 36 14.33 1.59 12.59
CA ASP A 36 13.51 1.64 13.80
C ASP A 36 12.37 2.68 13.68
N ASP A 37 11.67 2.94 14.80
CA ASP A 37 10.53 3.87 14.81
C ASP A 37 10.95 5.34 14.99
N SER A 38 12.26 5.66 14.97
CA SER A 38 12.77 7.01 15.17
C SER A 38 12.46 7.95 13.98
N PRO A 39 12.28 9.25 14.23
CA PRO A 39 12.17 10.24 13.15
C PRO A 39 13.41 10.30 12.26
N GLU A 40 14.59 10.02 12.83
CA GLU A 40 15.88 10.02 12.14
C GLU A 40 15.92 8.92 11.07
N ASP A 41 15.40 7.74 11.38
CA ASP A 41 15.34 6.63 10.44
C ASP A 41 14.27 6.85 9.35
N ALA A 42 13.19 7.53 9.67
CA ALA A 42 12.23 7.97 8.66
C ALA A 42 12.86 8.97 7.67
N GLN A 43 13.58 9.95 8.20
CA GLN A 43 14.30 10.90 7.35
C GLN A 43 15.39 10.21 6.52
N LEU A 44 16.08 9.21 7.10
CA LEU A 44 17.06 8.39 6.38
C LEU A 44 16.46 7.71 5.16
N LEU A 45 15.26 7.12 5.26
CA LEU A 45 14.60 6.48 4.11
C LEU A 45 14.31 7.47 3.00
N ARG A 46 13.80 8.65 3.35
CA ARG A 46 13.55 9.74 2.42
C ARG A 46 14.83 10.21 1.73
N ASP A 47 15.88 10.46 2.52
CA ASP A 47 17.18 10.91 2.00
C ASP A 47 17.77 9.85 1.05
N LYS A 48 17.64 8.58 1.40
CA LYS A 48 18.08 7.46 0.55
C LYS A 48 17.32 7.37 -0.77
N ALA A 49 16.00 7.57 -0.76
CA ALA A 49 15.20 7.59 -1.99
C ALA A 49 15.63 8.73 -2.93
N LEU A 50 16.03 9.87 -2.37
CA LEU A 50 16.60 10.99 -3.14
C LEU A 50 18.03 10.71 -3.62
N GLU A 51 18.89 10.17 -2.76
CA GLU A 51 20.27 9.82 -3.09
C GLU A 51 20.38 8.79 -4.21
N THR A 52 19.51 7.79 -4.20
CA THR A 52 19.46 6.75 -5.25
C THR A 52 18.82 7.24 -6.55
N GLY A 53 18.17 8.41 -6.51
CA GLY A 53 17.43 8.97 -7.64
C GLY A 53 16.10 8.23 -7.91
N GLU A 54 15.65 7.37 -7.00
CA GLU A 54 14.34 6.75 -7.07
C GLU A 54 13.22 7.78 -6.86
N GLU A 55 13.48 8.81 -6.04
CA GLU A 55 12.61 9.97 -5.87
C GLU A 55 13.34 11.27 -6.19
N HIS A 56 12.56 12.28 -6.55
CA HIS A 56 13.05 13.62 -6.82
C HIS A 56 12.22 14.66 -6.09
N VAL A 57 12.89 15.70 -5.55
CA VAL A 57 12.23 16.78 -4.81
C VAL A 57 11.40 17.66 -5.73
N LEU A 58 10.25 18.12 -5.25
CA LEU A 58 9.43 19.19 -5.84
C LEU A 58 9.63 20.52 -5.09
N PRO A 59 9.35 21.68 -5.72
CA PRO A 59 9.43 22.97 -5.04
C PRO A 59 8.52 23.10 -3.81
N MET A 60 7.37 22.40 -3.82
CA MET A 60 6.47 22.33 -2.69
C MET A 60 7.14 21.53 -1.56
N ARG A 61 7.28 22.14 -0.40
CA ARG A 61 7.95 21.53 0.75
C ARG A 61 7.27 20.22 1.16
N GLY A 62 8.07 19.16 1.21
CA GLY A 62 7.60 17.82 1.58
C GLY A 62 7.18 16.96 0.39
N HIS A 63 7.01 17.52 -0.80
CA HIS A 63 6.61 16.79 -1.99
C HIS A 63 7.81 16.21 -2.73
N THR A 64 7.63 14.98 -3.21
CA THR A 64 8.54 14.29 -4.12
C THR A 64 7.77 13.65 -5.28
N TYR A 65 8.48 13.22 -6.30
CA TYR A 65 7.90 12.41 -7.37
C TYR A 65 8.79 11.24 -7.73
N HIS A 66 8.15 10.21 -8.27
CA HIS A 66 8.75 8.98 -8.74
C HIS A 66 8.17 8.59 -10.10
N PHE A 67 8.98 7.99 -10.96
CA PHE A 67 8.51 7.41 -12.22
C PHE A 67 8.77 5.91 -12.26
N ASP A 68 7.69 5.13 -12.41
CA ASP A 68 7.75 3.70 -12.73
C ASP A 68 7.80 3.49 -14.25
N GLY A 69 8.29 2.33 -14.67
CA GLY A 69 8.17 1.89 -16.04
C GLY A 69 6.70 1.62 -16.44
N PRO A 70 6.36 1.75 -17.73
CA PRO A 70 4.99 1.50 -18.20
C PRO A 70 4.44 0.13 -17.80
N GLN A 71 5.28 -0.88 -17.71
CA GLN A 71 4.92 -2.25 -17.29
C GLN A 71 4.74 -2.38 -15.78
N ASP A 72 5.31 -1.47 -14.97
CA ASP A 72 5.20 -1.48 -13.51
C ASP A 72 3.87 -0.89 -13.02
N GLN A 73 3.14 -0.19 -13.88
CA GLN A 73 1.93 0.55 -13.53
C GLN A 73 0.63 -0.27 -13.61
N ALA A 74 0.69 -1.54 -13.98
CA ALA A 74 -0.45 -2.42 -14.13
C ALA A 74 -0.37 -3.62 -13.18
N ARG A 75 -1.56 -4.19 -12.84
CA ARG A 75 -1.62 -5.47 -12.13
C ARG A 75 -1.12 -6.58 -13.04
N ASP A 76 -0.11 -7.29 -12.60
CA ASP A 76 0.40 -8.46 -13.29
C ASP A 76 -0.31 -9.73 -12.79
N LYS A 77 -1.44 -10.06 -13.42
CA LYS A 77 -2.22 -11.26 -13.07
C LYS A 77 -1.49 -12.54 -13.47
N ALA A 78 -0.73 -12.52 -14.56
CA ALA A 78 -0.06 -13.70 -15.09
C ALA A 78 1.04 -14.22 -14.15
N HIS A 79 1.78 -13.30 -13.52
CA HIS A 79 2.89 -13.60 -12.62
C HIS A 79 2.52 -13.51 -11.14
N THR A 80 1.22 -13.32 -10.80
CA THR A 80 0.73 -13.32 -9.42
C THR A 80 0.09 -14.65 -9.09
N LYS A 81 0.67 -15.41 -8.12
CA LYS A 81 0.20 -16.76 -7.75
C LYS A 81 0.17 -16.98 -6.24
N LEU A 82 -0.74 -17.83 -5.79
CA LEU A 82 -0.70 -18.40 -4.44
C LEU A 82 0.13 -19.68 -4.46
N LEU A 83 1.08 -19.79 -3.54
CA LEU A 83 1.89 -20.99 -3.34
C LEU A 83 1.14 -21.93 -2.40
N ILE A 84 0.88 -23.16 -2.85
CA ILE A 84 0.14 -24.17 -2.08
C ILE A 84 0.81 -25.53 -2.21
N SER A 85 0.96 -26.26 -1.09
CA SER A 85 1.49 -27.64 -1.06
C SER A 85 0.41 -28.68 -1.39
N LYS A 86 -0.86 -28.32 -1.26
CA LYS A 86 -2.01 -29.19 -1.52
C LYS A 86 -3.11 -28.37 -2.20
N PRO A 87 -3.91 -28.97 -3.09
CA PRO A 87 -5.06 -28.31 -3.68
C PRO A 87 -5.98 -27.71 -2.59
N ILE A 88 -6.37 -26.45 -2.76
CA ILE A 88 -7.32 -25.75 -1.88
C ILE A 88 -8.45 -25.29 -2.78
N ASP A 89 -9.68 -25.58 -2.36
CA ASP A 89 -10.88 -25.02 -2.98
C ASP A 89 -11.14 -23.63 -2.36
N PHE A 90 -10.94 -22.57 -3.15
CA PHE A 90 -11.20 -21.20 -2.73
C PHE A 90 -12.63 -20.74 -3.04
N GLY A 91 -13.48 -21.62 -3.63
CA GLY A 91 -14.81 -21.25 -4.11
C GLY A 91 -14.83 -20.38 -5.36
N PHE A 92 -13.67 -20.01 -5.90
CA PHE A 92 -13.50 -19.24 -7.13
C PHE A 92 -12.16 -19.55 -7.78
N GLU A 93 -12.04 -19.27 -9.09
CA GLU A 93 -10.81 -19.51 -9.84
C GLU A 93 -9.67 -18.61 -9.31
N THR A 94 -8.57 -19.24 -8.92
CA THR A 94 -7.39 -18.58 -8.36
C THR A 94 -6.13 -19.16 -8.98
N ALA A 95 -5.22 -18.30 -9.43
CA ALA A 95 -3.93 -18.71 -9.94
C ALA A 95 -3.05 -19.28 -8.80
N THR A 96 -2.78 -20.58 -8.86
CA THR A 96 -1.96 -21.29 -7.88
C THR A 96 -0.70 -21.88 -8.52
N LEU A 97 0.29 -22.18 -7.69
CA LEU A 97 1.51 -22.86 -8.07
C LEU A 97 1.92 -23.79 -6.93
N ASP A 98 2.49 -24.96 -7.26
CA ASP A 98 3.11 -25.83 -6.26
C ASP A 98 4.13 -25.03 -5.44
N ARG A 99 4.01 -25.12 -4.12
CA ARG A 99 4.81 -24.30 -3.19
C ARG A 99 6.30 -24.52 -3.36
N LYS A 100 6.73 -25.77 -3.45
CA LYS A 100 8.16 -26.08 -3.61
C LYS A 100 8.70 -25.48 -4.90
N THR A 101 8.00 -25.69 -6.00
CA THR A 101 8.37 -25.15 -7.32
C THR A 101 8.47 -23.62 -7.28
N GLY A 102 7.47 -22.95 -6.70
CA GLY A 102 7.46 -21.50 -6.61
C GLY A 102 8.54 -20.92 -5.69
N VAL A 103 8.81 -21.56 -4.55
CA VAL A 103 9.89 -21.14 -3.64
C VAL A 103 11.25 -21.36 -4.29
N ASP A 104 11.50 -22.50 -4.94
CA ASP A 104 12.77 -22.79 -5.61
C ASP A 104 13.02 -21.74 -6.74
N GLU A 105 12.00 -21.36 -7.50
CA GLU A 105 12.08 -20.30 -8.52
C GLU A 105 12.46 -18.96 -7.90
N ILE A 106 11.79 -18.55 -6.82
CA ILE A 106 12.07 -17.28 -6.12
C ILE A 106 13.49 -17.26 -5.55
N MET A 107 13.95 -18.35 -4.93
CA MET A 107 15.31 -18.40 -4.38
C MET A 107 16.35 -18.26 -5.48
N GLY A 108 16.11 -18.83 -6.66
CA GLY A 108 16.97 -18.64 -7.84
C GLY A 108 17.01 -17.19 -8.33
N LEU A 109 15.87 -16.50 -8.34
CA LEU A 109 15.79 -15.08 -8.74
C LEU A 109 16.42 -14.12 -7.71
N LEU A 110 16.37 -14.48 -6.44
CA LEU A 110 16.92 -13.67 -5.35
C LEU A 110 18.44 -13.80 -5.19
N ASP A 111 19.09 -14.83 -5.77
CA ASP A 111 20.53 -15.03 -5.63
C ASP A 111 21.33 -13.85 -6.20
N GLY A 112 21.89 -13.04 -5.31
CA GLY A 112 22.69 -11.86 -5.64
C GLY A 112 21.89 -10.66 -6.19
N ILE A 113 20.56 -10.67 -6.15
CA ILE A 113 19.71 -9.61 -6.74
C ILE A 113 19.96 -8.22 -6.16
N MET A 114 20.43 -8.15 -4.91
CA MET A 114 20.72 -6.89 -4.22
C MET A 114 22.21 -6.51 -4.25
N ALA A 115 23.01 -7.17 -5.09
CA ALA A 115 24.44 -6.87 -5.18
C ALA A 115 24.68 -5.40 -5.57
N GLY A 116 25.50 -4.71 -4.76
CA GLY A 116 25.78 -3.27 -4.95
C GLY A 116 24.75 -2.31 -4.37
N LYS A 117 23.63 -2.81 -3.84
CA LYS A 117 22.54 -2.02 -3.24
C LYS A 117 22.52 -2.14 -1.72
N ASP A 118 21.86 -1.19 -1.07
CA ASP A 118 21.50 -1.28 0.33
C ASP A 118 20.26 -2.17 0.49
N MET A 119 20.24 -3.03 1.51
CA MET A 119 19.07 -3.80 1.92
C MET A 119 18.41 -3.09 3.11
N TYR A 120 17.17 -2.65 2.93
CA TYR A 120 16.37 -2.05 4.01
C TYR A 120 15.57 -3.13 4.71
N VAL A 121 15.70 -3.20 6.04
CA VAL A 121 14.95 -4.10 6.92
C VAL A 121 14.01 -3.25 7.76
N ARG A 122 12.72 -3.38 7.51
CA ARG A 122 11.67 -2.56 8.12
C ARG A 122 10.69 -3.40 8.92
N PHE A 123 10.12 -2.77 9.94
CA PHE A 123 9.12 -3.34 10.82
C PHE A 123 7.84 -2.52 10.72
N CYS A 124 6.74 -3.17 10.39
CA CYS A 124 5.44 -2.54 10.21
C CYS A 124 4.40 -3.15 11.14
N CYS A 125 3.43 -2.33 11.51
CA CYS A 125 2.24 -2.75 12.24
C CYS A 125 1.00 -2.53 11.36
N LEU A 126 0.37 -3.62 10.94
CA LEU A 126 -0.85 -3.61 10.14
C LEU A 126 -2.03 -3.46 11.09
N GLY A 127 -2.47 -2.24 11.27
CA GLY A 127 -3.43 -1.81 12.29
C GLY A 127 -2.81 -0.89 13.34
N PRO A 128 -3.59 -0.39 14.33
CA PRO A 128 -3.08 0.43 15.41
C PRO A 128 -2.05 -0.32 16.26
N THR A 129 -1.00 0.35 16.71
CA THR A 129 0.00 -0.26 17.61
C THR A 129 -0.64 -0.71 18.92
N HIS A 130 -0.15 -1.83 19.48
CA HIS A 130 -0.68 -2.43 20.72
C HIS A 130 -2.16 -2.84 20.66
N SER A 131 -2.72 -3.01 19.47
CA SER A 131 -4.09 -3.44 19.25
C SER A 131 -4.21 -4.97 19.15
N PRO A 132 -5.28 -5.58 19.68
CA PRO A 132 -5.54 -7.01 19.47
C PRO A 132 -5.93 -7.34 18.02
N PHE A 133 -6.21 -6.34 17.19
CA PHE A 133 -6.50 -6.52 15.76
C PHE A 133 -5.25 -6.63 14.92
N SER A 134 -4.14 -6.03 15.36
CA SER A 134 -3.00 -5.75 14.51
C SER A 134 -2.14 -6.97 14.26
N ILE A 135 -1.50 -6.97 13.10
CA ILE A 135 -0.55 -7.99 12.68
C ILE A 135 0.78 -7.30 12.42
N LEU A 136 1.85 -7.82 13.01
CA LEU A 136 3.21 -7.35 12.74
C LEU A 136 3.68 -7.87 11.38
N ALA A 137 4.53 -7.10 10.71
CA ALA A 137 5.12 -7.48 9.43
C ALA A 137 6.58 -7.03 9.34
N LEU A 138 7.45 -7.97 8.95
CA LEU A 138 8.83 -7.73 8.59
C LEU A 138 8.94 -7.53 7.08
N GLN A 139 9.51 -6.43 6.64
CA GLN A 139 9.78 -6.15 5.24
C GLN A 139 11.29 -6.09 4.98
N ILE A 140 11.73 -6.77 3.90
CA ILE A 140 13.08 -6.66 3.34
C ILE A 140 12.93 -6.15 1.91
N THR A 141 13.64 -5.07 1.55
CA THR A 141 13.61 -4.45 0.22
C THR A 141 14.94 -3.82 -0.15
N ASP A 142 15.26 -3.73 -1.44
CA ASP A 142 16.41 -2.98 -1.98
C ASP A 142 16.03 -1.64 -2.60
N SER A 143 14.75 -1.24 -2.50
CA SER A 143 14.24 0.03 -3.01
C SER A 143 13.99 1.01 -1.86
N ALA A 144 14.67 2.15 -1.89
CA ALA A 144 14.46 3.22 -0.93
C ALA A 144 13.10 3.90 -1.14
N TYR A 145 12.63 4.04 -2.39
CA TYR A 145 11.30 4.53 -2.71
C TYR A 145 10.20 3.64 -2.10
N VAL A 146 10.30 2.31 -2.27
CA VAL A 146 9.35 1.39 -1.67
C VAL A 146 9.37 1.50 -0.14
N ALA A 147 10.56 1.56 0.46
CA ALA A 147 10.70 1.71 1.90
C ALA A 147 10.09 3.02 2.42
N HIS A 148 10.27 4.14 1.70
CA HIS A 148 9.70 5.44 2.04
C HIS A 148 8.18 5.47 1.82
N ALA A 149 7.68 4.99 0.67
CA ALA A 149 6.25 4.92 0.39
C ALA A 149 5.50 4.07 1.44
N GLU A 150 6.07 2.92 1.84
CA GLU A 150 5.49 2.06 2.88
C GLU A 150 5.58 2.71 4.28
N ASP A 151 6.52 3.61 4.53
CA ASP A 151 6.59 4.38 5.79
C ASP A 151 5.44 5.40 5.91
N LEU A 152 4.97 5.93 4.80
CA LEU A 152 3.76 6.76 4.75
C LEU A 152 2.48 5.92 4.89
N LEU A 153 2.49 4.70 4.35
CA LEU A 153 1.30 3.85 4.27
C LEU A 153 1.03 3.04 5.53
N TYR A 154 2.07 2.66 6.29
CA TYR A 154 1.93 1.78 7.45
C TYR A 154 2.56 2.35 8.72
N ARG A 155 1.98 1.96 9.85
CA ARG A 155 2.55 2.31 11.15
C ARG A 155 3.86 1.58 11.34
N ARG A 156 4.85 2.28 11.87
CA ARG A 156 6.13 1.68 12.27
C ARG A 156 5.91 0.69 13.37
N GLY A 157 6.65 -0.38 13.38
CA GLY A 157 6.41 -1.53 14.24
C GLY A 157 7.62 -2.04 14.99
N TYR A 158 8.76 -1.37 14.93
CA TYR A 158 9.97 -1.84 15.59
C TYR A 158 9.79 -2.01 17.10
N GLU A 159 9.23 -1.03 17.79
CA GLU A 159 8.93 -1.12 19.23
C GLU A 159 7.81 -2.15 19.51
N ALA A 160 6.85 -2.30 18.59
CA ALA A 160 5.82 -3.34 18.71
C ALA A 160 6.41 -4.75 18.60
N PHE A 161 7.42 -4.97 17.76
CA PHE A 161 8.15 -6.24 17.70
C PHE A 161 8.88 -6.56 19.01
N LYS A 162 9.51 -5.58 19.66
CA LYS A 162 10.17 -5.78 20.98
C LYS A 162 9.23 -6.22 22.08
N THR A 163 7.98 -5.75 22.02
CA THR A 163 6.97 -5.98 23.06
C THR A 163 5.93 -7.04 22.68
N ALA A 164 6.11 -7.69 21.54
CA ALA A 164 5.18 -8.71 21.04
C ALA A 164 5.05 -9.89 21.99
N LYS A 165 3.81 -10.23 22.37
CA LYS A 165 3.53 -11.41 23.22
C LYS A 165 3.90 -12.72 22.54
N ASN A 166 3.74 -12.79 21.23
CA ASN A 166 4.19 -13.89 20.39
C ASN A 166 5.20 -13.37 19.37
N PRO A 167 6.49 -13.44 19.66
CA PRO A 167 7.55 -12.84 18.84
C PRO A 167 7.67 -13.49 17.45
N ASP A 168 7.14 -14.70 17.26
CA ASP A 168 7.20 -15.43 15.98
C ASP A 168 5.95 -15.24 15.12
N ASP A 169 4.94 -14.53 15.61
CA ASP A 169 3.68 -14.30 14.88
C ASP A 169 3.72 -12.98 14.10
N PHE A 170 4.30 -13.01 12.91
CA PHE A 170 4.34 -11.89 12.00
C PHE A 170 4.35 -12.33 10.52
N PHE A 171 3.94 -11.44 9.64
CA PHE A 171 4.07 -11.62 8.20
C PHE A 171 5.47 -11.25 7.73
N VAL A 172 5.93 -11.89 6.66
CA VAL A 172 7.23 -11.62 6.03
C VAL A 172 7.01 -11.15 4.61
N PHE A 173 7.63 -10.04 4.24
CA PHE A 173 7.52 -9.43 2.95
C PHE A 173 8.91 -9.24 2.33
N ILE A 174 9.21 -9.99 1.26
CA ILE A 174 10.48 -9.94 0.53
C ILE A 174 10.27 -9.27 -0.82
N HIS A 175 10.89 -8.14 -1.00
CA HIS A 175 10.80 -7.32 -2.20
C HIS A 175 12.18 -7.03 -2.78
N SER A 176 12.27 -7.02 -4.11
CA SER A 176 13.38 -6.42 -4.83
C SER A 176 12.88 -5.78 -6.12
N ALA A 177 13.32 -4.55 -6.36
CA ALA A 177 13.11 -3.87 -7.63
C ALA A 177 13.90 -4.51 -8.78
N GLY A 178 14.86 -5.38 -8.47
CA GLY A 178 15.74 -5.99 -9.44
C GLY A 178 16.74 -5.00 -10.06
N GLU A 179 17.26 -5.31 -11.22
CA GLU A 179 18.12 -4.39 -11.97
C GLU A 179 17.28 -3.25 -12.55
N LEU A 180 17.72 -2.01 -12.31
CA LEU A 180 17.08 -0.81 -12.79
C LEU A 180 17.90 -0.17 -13.92
N GLU A 181 17.20 0.31 -14.95
CA GLU A 181 17.76 1.15 -15.98
C GLU A 181 16.95 2.46 -16.03
N GLN A 182 17.58 3.59 -15.70
CA GLN A 182 16.91 4.89 -15.55
C GLN A 182 15.70 4.83 -14.61
N ASN A 183 15.85 4.11 -13.50
CA ASN A 183 14.79 3.84 -12.49
C ASN A 183 13.60 3.01 -13.01
N VAL A 184 13.74 2.32 -14.13
CA VAL A 184 12.75 1.37 -14.65
C VAL A 184 13.23 -0.05 -14.45
N THR A 185 12.36 -0.94 -13.99
CA THR A 185 12.68 -2.37 -13.84
C THR A 185 13.01 -2.99 -15.20
N LYS A 186 14.24 -3.53 -15.33
CA LYS A 186 14.76 -4.07 -16.57
C LYS A 186 14.23 -5.48 -16.88
N ASN A 187 14.10 -6.32 -15.87
CA ASN A 187 13.75 -7.74 -16.00
C ASN A 187 12.27 -7.99 -15.71
N VAL A 188 11.36 -7.22 -16.33
CA VAL A 188 9.91 -7.31 -16.10
C VAL A 188 9.35 -8.68 -16.49
N ASP A 189 9.91 -9.37 -17.47
CA ASP A 189 9.55 -10.74 -17.87
C ASP A 189 9.85 -11.79 -16.78
N GLN A 190 10.79 -11.48 -15.89
CA GLN A 190 11.14 -12.28 -14.71
C GLN A 190 10.42 -11.81 -13.43
N ARG A 191 9.39 -10.96 -13.54
CA ARG A 191 8.58 -10.55 -12.40
C ARG A 191 7.87 -11.74 -11.80
N ARG A 192 7.92 -11.85 -10.46
CA ARG A 192 7.15 -12.84 -9.70
C ARG A 192 6.55 -12.18 -8.47
N ILE A 193 5.26 -12.40 -8.29
CA ILE A 193 4.49 -11.91 -7.14
C ILE A 193 3.81 -13.13 -6.52
N TYR A 194 4.46 -13.74 -5.53
CA TYR A 194 3.99 -14.98 -4.94
C TYR A 194 3.59 -14.80 -3.48
N VAL A 195 2.46 -15.40 -3.12
CA VAL A 195 1.94 -15.39 -1.74
C VAL A 195 2.01 -16.81 -1.19
N ASP A 196 2.88 -17.03 -0.22
CA ASP A 196 3.05 -18.28 0.51
C ASP A 196 2.15 -18.27 1.75
N LEU A 197 1.00 -18.94 1.65
CA LEU A 197 0.00 -18.98 2.72
C LEU A 197 0.45 -19.82 3.92
N GLU A 198 1.38 -20.75 3.75
CA GLU A 198 1.86 -21.64 4.81
C GLU A 198 2.86 -20.94 5.73
N GLU A 199 3.77 -20.13 5.16
CA GLU A 199 4.79 -19.38 5.89
C GLU A 199 4.40 -17.94 6.20
N ASN A 200 3.18 -17.52 5.84
CA ASN A 200 2.74 -16.13 5.95
C ASN A 200 3.72 -15.16 5.29
N ARG A 201 4.17 -15.49 4.10
CA ARG A 201 5.23 -14.77 3.39
C ARG A 201 4.79 -14.35 1.99
N VAL A 202 5.26 -13.19 1.60
CA VAL A 202 5.05 -12.64 0.25
C VAL A 202 6.39 -12.38 -0.40
N PHE A 203 6.48 -12.74 -1.68
CA PHE A 203 7.59 -12.40 -2.56
C PHE A 203 7.12 -11.47 -3.67
N SER A 204 7.86 -10.40 -3.91
CA SER A 204 7.62 -9.48 -5.02
C SER A 204 8.97 -9.09 -5.63
N ILE A 205 9.27 -9.70 -6.78
CA ILE A 205 10.59 -9.66 -7.39
C ILE A 205 10.50 -9.01 -8.78
N ASN A 206 11.50 -8.18 -9.14
CA ASN A 206 11.57 -7.42 -10.37
C ASN A 206 10.34 -6.52 -10.57
N ASN A 207 10.04 -5.71 -9.55
CA ASN A 207 8.86 -4.87 -9.50
C ASN A 207 9.10 -3.65 -8.63
N GLN A 208 8.65 -2.46 -9.06
CA GLN A 208 8.78 -1.20 -8.31
C GLN A 208 7.43 -0.62 -7.84
N TYR A 209 6.32 -1.19 -8.30
CA TYR A 209 5.00 -0.62 -8.04
C TYR A 209 4.59 -0.76 -6.57
N ALA A 210 4.96 0.22 -5.74
CA ALA A 210 4.63 0.27 -4.33
C ALA A 210 3.11 0.29 -4.08
N GLY A 211 2.69 -0.24 -2.94
CA GLY A 211 1.34 -0.09 -2.40
C GLY A 211 0.25 -0.94 -3.05
N ASN A 212 0.36 -1.38 -4.28
CA ASN A 212 -0.70 -2.13 -4.95
C ASN A 212 -0.33 -3.59 -5.25
N SER A 213 0.77 -3.81 -5.93
CA SER A 213 1.20 -5.17 -6.29
C SER A 213 2.37 -5.67 -5.45
N ILE A 214 3.18 -4.76 -4.91
CA ILE A 214 4.39 -5.07 -4.17
C ILE A 214 4.31 -4.69 -2.70
N GLY A 215 3.37 -3.80 -2.32
CA GLY A 215 3.26 -3.31 -0.98
C GLY A 215 2.57 -4.29 -0.04
N LEU A 216 2.68 -3.99 1.25
CA LEU A 216 1.94 -4.68 2.32
C LEU A 216 0.42 -4.57 2.15
N LYS A 217 -0.05 -3.68 1.28
CA LYS A 217 -1.46 -3.40 1.05
C LYS A 217 -2.22 -4.64 0.54
N LYS A 218 -2.04 -4.99 -0.74
CA LYS A 218 -2.84 -6.06 -1.38
C LYS A 218 -2.33 -7.46 -1.05
N LEU A 219 -1.04 -7.61 -0.84
CA LEU A 219 -0.43 -8.93 -0.68
C LEU A 219 -0.51 -9.40 0.76
N ALA A 220 -0.20 -8.55 1.74
CA ALA A 220 -0.45 -8.85 3.15
C ALA A 220 -1.95 -8.99 3.45
N PHE A 221 -2.82 -8.26 2.74
CA PHE A 221 -4.26 -8.42 2.84
C PHE A 221 -4.70 -9.85 2.46
N ARG A 222 -4.11 -10.49 1.45
CA ARG A 222 -4.41 -11.89 1.12
C ARG A 222 -4.00 -12.86 2.23
N LEU A 223 -2.86 -12.63 2.87
CA LEU A 223 -2.46 -13.39 4.07
C LEU A 223 -3.44 -13.18 5.21
N ALA A 224 -3.87 -11.93 5.42
CA ALA A 224 -4.83 -11.58 6.47
C ALA A 224 -6.21 -12.21 6.22
N ILE A 225 -6.70 -12.28 4.99
CA ILE A 225 -7.95 -12.99 4.64
C ILE A 225 -7.84 -14.47 5.01
N ALA A 226 -6.75 -15.13 4.62
CA ALA A 226 -6.55 -16.54 4.95
C ALA A 226 -6.46 -16.77 6.47
N ARG A 227 -5.80 -15.86 7.19
CA ARG A 227 -5.73 -15.89 8.66
C ARG A 227 -7.11 -15.63 9.28
N ALA A 228 -7.82 -14.61 8.82
CA ALA A 228 -9.15 -14.24 9.29
C ALA A 228 -10.15 -15.39 9.16
N HIS A 229 -10.12 -16.09 8.02
CA HIS A 229 -10.95 -17.27 7.79
C HIS A 229 -10.69 -18.38 8.83
N ARG A 230 -9.42 -18.64 9.16
CA ARG A 230 -9.06 -19.65 10.16
C ARG A 230 -9.42 -19.26 11.60
N GLU A 231 -9.33 -17.98 11.90
CA GLU A 231 -9.51 -17.43 13.26
C GLU A 231 -10.92 -16.88 13.53
N GLY A 232 -11.82 -16.86 12.53
CA GLY A 232 -13.20 -16.43 12.67
C GLY A 232 -13.38 -14.91 12.80
N TRP A 233 -12.63 -14.12 12.04
CA TRP A 233 -12.78 -12.67 11.93
C TRP A 233 -12.75 -12.23 10.46
N LEU A 234 -12.86 -10.93 10.18
CA LEU A 234 -12.93 -10.40 8.82
C LEU A 234 -11.74 -9.50 8.52
N ALA A 235 -11.10 -9.73 7.36
CA ALA A 235 -10.20 -8.80 6.70
C ALA A 235 -10.86 -8.39 5.39
N GLU A 236 -11.22 -7.09 5.27
CA GLU A 236 -12.08 -6.61 4.18
C GLU A 236 -11.46 -5.43 3.45
N HIS A 237 -11.71 -5.39 2.13
CA HIS A 237 -11.32 -4.26 1.27
C HIS A 237 -12.41 -3.19 1.33
N MET A 238 -12.42 -2.47 2.45
CA MET A 238 -13.43 -1.48 2.79
C MET A 238 -12.80 -0.20 3.32
N PHE A 239 -13.45 0.94 3.03
CA PHE A 239 -13.20 2.15 3.83
C PHE A 239 -13.89 2.03 5.20
N LEU A 240 -13.47 2.86 6.13
CA LEU A 240 -14.05 2.99 7.47
C LEU A 240 -14.24 4.48 7.79
N MET A 241 -15.46 4.89 8.10
CA MET A 241 -15.77 6.30 8.38
C MET A 241 -16.74 6.48 9.53
N GLY A 242 -16.69 7.66 10.14
CA GLY A 242 -17.65 8.14 11.11
C GLY A 242 -18.65 9.11 10.48
N VAL A 243 -19.93 8.83 10.63
CA VAL A 243 -21.01 9.72 10.22
C VAL A 243 -21.51 10.52 11.42
N HIS A 244 -21.41 11.83 11.32
CA HIS A 244 -21.75 12.79 12.37
C HIS A 244 -23.22 13.21 12.27
N GLY A 245 -24.04 12.76 13.23
CA GLY A 245 -25.43 13.15 13.35
C GLY A 245 -25.59 14.55 13.94
N LYS A 246 -26.74 15.19 13.68
CA LYS A 246 -27.08 16.54 14.20
C LYS A 246 -27.15 16.59 15.74
N ASP A 247 -27.33 15.45 16.38
CA ASP A 247 -27.38 15.26 17.83
C ASP A 247 -26.00 15.06 18.47
N GLY A 248 -24.91 15.19 17.67
CA GLY A 248 -23.54 14.94 18.11
C GLY A 248 -23.15 13.47 18.19
N ARG A 249 -24.04 12.54 17.83
CA ARG A 249 -23.71 11.12 17.74
C ARG A 249 -22.83 10.84 16.54
N VAL A 250 -21.80 10.02 16.71
CA VAL A 250 -20.99 9.46 15.62
C VAL A 250 -21.37 8.00 15.42
N THR A 251 -21.71 7.63 14.19
CA THR A 251 -22.03 6.26 13.80
C THR A 251 -21.00 5.77 12.79
N TYR A 252 -20.32 4.67 13.10
CA TYR A 252 -19.29 4.14 12.23
C TYR A 252 -19.85 3.07 11.30
N PHE A 253 -19.46 3.15 10.03
CA PHE A 253 -19.73 2.12 9.04
C PHE A 253 -18.56 1.92 8.10
N SER A 254 -18.53 0.77 7.42
CA SER A 254 -17.55 0.43 6.38
C SER A 254 -18.26 0.17 5.06
N GLY A 255 -17.53 0.35 3.96
CA GLY A 255 -18.07 0.12 2.63
C GLY A 255 -17.07 -0.48 1.67
N ALA A 256 -17.50 -1.52 0.94
CA ALA A 256 -16.78 -2.16 -0.14
C ALA A 256 -17.35 -1.72 -1.48
N TYR A 257 -16.56 -1.00 -2.26
CA TYR A 257 -16.92 -0.57 -3.60
C TYR A 257 -15.83 -1.01 -4.60
N PRO A 258 -16.21 -1.45 -5.80
CA PRO A 258 -15.27 -1.70 -6.88
C PRO A 258 -14.45 -0.44 -7.23
N SER A 259 -13.31 -0.63 -7.89
CA SER A 259 -12.49 0.49 -8.35
C SER A 259 -13.30 1.47 -9.19
N ALA A 260 -13.10 2.77 -8.98
CA ALA A 260 -13.82 3.86 -9.61
C ALA A 260 -15.36 3.87 -9.35
N CYS A 261 -15.79 3.37 -8.19
CA CYS A 261 -17.18 3.47 -7.73
C CYS A 261 -17.34 4.44 -6.53
N GLY A 262 -16.38 5.32 -6.30
CA GLY A 262 -16.47 6.38 -5.30
C GLY A 262 -16.15 5.95 -3.86
N LYS A 263 -15.36 4.89 -3.66
CA LYS A 263 -14.97 4.42 -2.31
C LYS A 263 -14.27 5.54 -1.51
N THR A 264 -13.21 6.12 -2.04
CA THR A 264 -12.45 7.19 -1.41
C THR A 264 -13.30 8.48 -1.29
N SER A 265 -14.03 8.86 -2.33
CA SER A 265 -14.91 10.04 -2.29
C SER A 265 -16.02 9.90 -1.24
N THR A 266 -16.56 8.68 -1.01
CA THR A 266 -17.51 8.44 0.08
C THR A 266 -16.87 8.66 1.45
N ALA A 267 -15.64 8.18 1.66
CA ALA A 267 -14.92 8.40 2.91
C ALA A 267 -14.55 9.88 3.14
N MET A 268 -14.58 10.72 2.09
CA MET A 268 -14.25 12.14 2.10
C MET A 268 -15.47 13.06 2.08
N ILE A 269 -16.69 12.55 2.31
CA ILE A 269 -17.91 13.37 2.35
C ILE A 269 -17.75 14.53 3.34
N PRO A 270 -17.99 15.79 2.94
CA PRO A 270 -17.82 16.95 3.82
C PRO A 270 -18.64 16.83 5.12
N GLY A 271 -18.01 17.18 6.23
CA GLY A 271 -18.61 17.10 7.56
C GLY A 271 -18.62 15.70 8.18
N GLN A 272 -18.07 14.71 7.49
CA GLN A 272 -17.87 13.35 8.00
C GLN A 272 -16.38 13.10 8.27
N SER A 273 -16.05 12.05 9.04
CA SER A 273 -14.66 11.75 9.39
C SER A 273 -14.19 10.40 8.82
N ILE A 274 -12.91 10.34 8.38
CA ILE A 274 -12.30 9.13 7.88
C ILE A 274 -11.45 8.45 8.95
N VAL A 275 -11.70 7.15 9.17
CA VAL A 275 -10.83 6.26 9.97
C VAL A 275 -9.88 5.48 9.07
N GLY A 276 -10.30 5.13 7.86
CA GLY A 276 -9.46 4.43 6.89
C GLY A 276 -10.05 4.36 5.49
N ASP A 277 -9.17 4.34 4.48
CA ASP A 277 -9.60 4.39 3.08
C ASP A 277 -9.85 3.01 2.45
N ASP A 278 -9.06 1.98 2.78
CA ASP A 278 -8.98 0.83 1.88
C ASP A 278 -9.09 -0.55 2.52
N ILE A 279 -8.50 -0.78 3.70
CA ILE A 279 -8.46 -2.11 4.34
C ILE A 279 -8.81 -2.00 5.81
N ILE A 280 -9.72 -2.87 6.25
CA ILE A 280 -10.11 -3.00 7.64
C ILE A 280 -9.87 -4.43 8.15
N TYR A 281 -9.59 -4.53 9.46
CA TYR A 281 -9.74 -5.76 10.21
C TYR A 281 -10.93 -5.60 11.17
N ALA A 282 -11.88 -6.54 11.15
CA ALA A 282 -13.06 -6.50 11.97
C ALA A 282 -13.20 -7.78 12.81
N ARG A 283 -13.42 -7.61 14.11
CA ARG A 283 -13.56 -8.72 15.09
C ARG A 283 -14.68 -8.43 16.05
N VAL A 284 -15.25 -9.49 16.63
CA VAL A 284 -16.25 -9.37 17.68
C VAL A 284 -15.56 -9.32 19.05
N PHE A 285 -15.75 -8.21 19.76
CA PHE A 285 -15.34 -8.03 21.16
C PHE A 285 -16.55 -7.57 21.97
N ASP A 286 -16.76 -8.15 23.13
CA ASP A 286 -17.87 -7.81 24.03
C ASP A 286 -19.24 -7.77 23.33
N ARG A 287 -19.49 -8.75 22.45
CA ARG A 287 -20.70 -8.88 21.60
C ARG A 287 -20.92 -7.72 20.63
N LYS A 288 -19.89 -6.93 20.35
CA LYS A 288 -19.91 -5.85 19.36
C LYS A 288 -18.93 -6.16 18.26
N LEU A 289 -19.34 -5.98 17.01
CA LEU A 289 -18.42 -5.97 15.89
C LEU A 289 -17.63 -4.65 15.95
N ARG A 290 -16.32 -4.76 16.01
CA ARG A 290 -15.41 -3.61 16.02
C ARG A 290 -14.43 -3.72 14.86
N ALA A 291 -14.06 -2.59 14.30
CA ALA A 291 -13.12 -2.52 13.18
C ALA A 291 -12.01 -1.52 13.44
N VAL A 292 -10.84 -1.82 12.86
CA VAL A 292 -9.69 -0.91 12.80
C VAL A 292 -9.30 -0.69 11.34
N ASN A 293 -8.71 0.45 11.06
CA ASN A 293 -8.01 0.70 9.81
C ASN A 293 -6.61 0.06 9.86
N VAL A 294 -6.28 -0.70 8.84
CA VAL A 294 -4.99 -1.39 8.73
C VAL A 294 -3.87 -0.40 8.37
N GLU A 295 -4.16 0.52 7.48
CA GLU A 295 -3.21 1.48 6.92
C GLU A 295 -3.11 2.75 7.78
N ARG A 296 -2.01 3.48 7.61
CA ARG A 296 -1.80 4.82 8.15
C ARG A 296 -1.95 5.89 7.06
N GLY A 297 -1.86 5.50 5.80
CA GLY A 297 -1.86 6.40 4.67
C GLY A 297 -2.77 5.93 3.54
N ILE A 298 -2.76 6.70 2.46
CA ILE A 298 -3.50 6.43 1.23
C ILE A 298 -2.50 6.31 0.08
N PHE A 299 -2.62 5.23 -0.70
CA PHE A 299 -2.02 5.09 -2.02
C PHE A 299 -3.14 5.15 -3.06
N GLY A 300 -3.52 6.35 -3.42
CA GLY A 300 -4.69 6.62 -4.26
C GLY A 300 -4.38 6.74 -5.74
N ILE A 301 -5.37 6.44 -6.60
CA ILE A 301 -5.35 6.86 -8.01
C ILE A 301 -5.57 8.36 -8.02
N ILE A 302 -4.70 9.10 -8.74
CA ILE A 302 -4.77 10.56 -8.78
C ILE A 302 -5.67 11.09 -9.91
N GLU A 303 -6.00 10.25 -10.91
CA GLU A 303 -6.89 10.62 -12.00
C GLU A 303 -8.24 11.13 -11.48
N ASN A 304 -8.67 12.30 -11.97
CA ASN A 304 -9.88 13.02 -11.58
C ASN A 304 -9.92 13.57 -10.14
N VAL A 305 -8.85 13.50 -9.38
CA VAL A 305 -8.77 14.22 -8.10
C VAL A 305 -8.67 15.72 -8.38
N ASN A 306 -9.66 16.48 -7.95
CA ASN A 306 -9.76 17.93 -8.20
C ASN A 306 -10.39 18.68 -7.01
N ALA A 307 -10.31 20.00 -7.05
CA ALA A 307 -10.79 20.87 -5.96
C ALA A 307 -12.31 20.80 -5.72
N GLN A 308 -13.09 20.38 -6.71
CA GLN A 308 -14.55 20.33 -6.61
C GLN A 308 -15.05 19.01 -6.03
N ASP A 309 -14.49 17.89 -6.53
CA ASP A 309 -15.00 16.55 -6.23
C ASP A 309 -14.29 15.92 -5.02
N ASP A 310 -12.98 16.20 -4.84
CA ASP A 310 -12.16 15.64 -3.75
C ASP A 310 -11.36 16.76 -3.03
N PRO A 311 -12.03 17.78 -2.45
CA PRO A 311 -11.38 18.99 -1.92
C PRO A 311 -10.36 18.68 -0.81
N GLU A 312 -10.61 17.70 0.06
CA GLU A 312 -9.72 17.31 1.15
C GLU A 312 -8.39 16.74 0.63
N ILE A 313 -8.47 15.81 -0.33
CA ILE A 313 -7.28 15.21 -0.95
C ILE A 313 -6.56 16.26 -1.81
N PHE A 314 -7.29 17.00 -2.64
CA PHE A 314 -6.71 18.04 -3.50
C PHE A 314 -5.95 19.11 -2.69
N LYS A 315 -6.47 19.47 -1.53
CA LYS A 315 -5.79 20.37 -0.60
C LYS A 315 -4.41 19.79 -0.17
N VAL A 316 -4.35 18.54 0.26
CA VAL A 316 -3.09 17.90 0.66
C VAL A 316 -2.11 17.83 -0.51
N LEU A 317 -2.59 17.53 -1.72
CA LEU A 317 -1.76 17.44 -2.92
C LEU A 317 -1.24 18.78 -3.45
N THR A 318 -1.78 19.90 -2.98
CA THR A 318 -1.44 21.26 -3.44
C THR A 318 -0.90 22.17 -2.33
N HIS A 319 -0.71 21.66 -1.12
CA HIS A 319 -0.16 22.40 0.02
C HIS A 319 1.07 21.66 0.60
N GLU A 320 1.86 22.37 1.40
CA GLU A 320 3.02 21.79 2.07
C GLU A 320 2.63 20.57 2.93
N GLY A 321 3.42 19.53 2.86
CA GLY A 321 3.22 18.27 3.57
C GLY A 321 3.92 17.12 2.87
N GLU A 322 4.00 15.97 3.49
CA GLU A 322 4.66 14.82 2.89
C GLU A 322 3.74 14.13 1.86
N CYS A 323 4.19 14.11 0.61
CA CYS A 323 3.46 13.52 -0.51
C CYS A 323 4.43 12.99 -1.56
N ILE A 324 4.19 11.77 -2.06
CA ILE A 324 4.91 11.19 -3.20
C ILE A 324 3.94 11.12 -4.38
N PHE A 325 4.26 11.78 -5.48
CA PHE A 325 3.54 11.63 -6.75
C PHE A 325 4.20 10.54 -7.60
N SER A 326 3.39 9.70 -8.23
CA SER A 326 3.91 8.70 -9.17
C SER A 326 3.25 8.86 -10.54
N ASN A 327 4.09 8.99 -11.59
CA ASN A 327 3.69 8.96 -13.00
C ASN A 327 2.76 10.10 -13.46
N VAL A 328 2.91 11.27 -12.84
CA VAL A 328 2.30 12.55 -13.27
C VAL A 328 3.28 13.36 -14.10
N LEU A 329 2.81 14.35 -14.86
CA LEU A 329 3.68 15.35 -15.49
C LEU A 329 4.24 16.27 -14.41
N ILE A 330 5.54 16.51 -14.45
CA ILE A 330 6.20 17.55 -13.68
C ILE A 330 6.63 18.65 -14.64
N ASN A 331 5.92 19.77 -14.61
CA ASN A 331 6.26 20.96 -15.41
C ASN A 331 7.69 21.45 -15.13
N GLU A 332 8.22 22.31 -16.00
CA GLU A 332 9.54 22.95 -15.81
C GLU A 332 9.66 23.75 -14.50
N ASP A 333 8.57 24.33 -14.02
CA ASP A 333 8.49 25.04 -12.74
C ASP A 333 8.35 24.09 -11.52
N GLY A 334 8.32 22.77 -11.76
CA GLY A 334 8.15 21.75 -10.74
C GLY A 334 6.71 21.51 -10.31
N THR A 335 5.71 22.10 -10.96
CA THR A 335 4.30 21.84 -10.64
C THR A 335 3.85 20.49 -11.16
N PRO A 336 3.31 19.58 -10.30
CA PRO A 336 2.73 18.33 -10.76
C PRO A 336 1.37 18.55 -11.43
N ILE A 337 1.16 17.92 -12.59
CA ILE A 337 -0.10 17.97 -13.36
C ILE A 337 -0.58 16.55 -13.64
N TRP A 338 -1.86 16.31 -13.45
CA TRP A 338 -2.48 15.00 -13.71
C TRP A 338 -3.83 15.14 -14.40
N LEU A 339 -4.31 14.06 -15.00
CA LEU A 339 -5.60 14.00 -15.68
C LEU A 339 -6.76 14.28 -14.72
N GLY A 340 -7.65 15.18 -15.11
CA GLY A 340 -8.84 15.56 -14.35
C GLY A 340 -8.55 16.44 -13.13
N SER A 341 -7.33 17.00 -13.02
CA SER A 341 -6.95 17.93 -11.94
C SER A 341 -7.61 19.31 -12.04
N GLY A 342 -8.06 19.68 -13.24
CA GLY A 342 -8.43 21.06 -13.58
C GLY A 342 -7.23 21.98 -13.79
N LEU A 343 -6.01 21.42 -13.84
CA LEU A 343 -4.76 22.15 -14.07
C LEU A 343 -4.14 21.88 -15.45
N GLU A 344 -4.77 21.05 -16.28
CA GLU A 344 -4.23 20.59 -17.56
C GLU A 344 -3.93 21.75 -18.53
N ASP A 345 -4.70 22.82 -18.50
CA ASP A 345 -4.45 24.02 -19.30
C ASP A 345 -3.12 24.72 -18.94
N LYS A 346 -2.58 24.44 -17.76
CA LYS A 346 -1.27 24.90 -17.30
C LYS A 346 -0.13 23.97 -17.71
N ALA A 347 -0.43 22.81 -18.30
CA ALA A 347 0.61 21.85 -18.72
C ALA A 347 1.52 22.50 -19.77
N ARG A 348 2.82 22.38 -19.56
CA ARG A 348 3.89 22.87 -20.41
C ARG A 348 4.91 21.74 -20.61
N CYS A 349 5.98 22.00 -21.31
CA CYS A 349 7.09 21.07 -21.39
C CYS A 349 7.56 20.66 -20.00
N GLY A 350 7.85 19.37 -19.79
CA GLY A 350 8.24 18.87 -18.48
C GLY A 350 8.71 17.42 -18.46
N LYS A 351 8.98 16.91 -17.26
CA LYS A 351 9.39 15.52 -17.03
C LYS A 351 8.17 14.61 -16.91
N HIS A 352 8.28 13.44 -17.51
CA HIS A 352 7.19 12.47 -17.58
C HIS A 352 7.74 11.05 -17.51
N TYR A 353 6.95 10.06 -17.12
CA TYR A 353 7.36 8.66 -17.07
C TYR A 353 7.79 8.07 -18.44
N LEU A 354 7.46 8.74 -19.55
CA LEU A 354 7.92 8.41 -20.90
C LEU A 354 9.11 9.29 -21.36
N GLY A 355 9.72 10.06 -20.46
CA GLY A 355 10.79 11.02 -20.77
C GLY A 355 10.31 12.46 -20.78
N THR A 356 10.75 13.29 -21.76
CA THR A 356 10.28 14.67 -21.89
C THR A 356 8.88 14.70 -22.53
N TRP A 357 7.94 15.34 -21.85
CA TRP A 357 6.60 15.57 -22.38
C TRP A 357 6.47 16.99 -22.94
N THR A 358 5.75 17.10 -24.06
CA THR A 358 5.33 18.39 -24.64
C THR A 358 3.85 18.30 -25.05
N PRO A 359 3.13 19.43 -25.17
CA PRO A 359 1.72 19.43 -25.58
C PRO A 359 1.44 18.73 -26.93
N ASP A 360 2.43 18.69 -27.81
CA ASP A 360 2.33 18.06 -29.14
C ASP A 360 2.81 16.62 -29.18
N LEU A 361 3.24 16.06 -28.03
CA LEU A 361 3.76 14.70 -27.96
C LEU A 361 2.67 13.68 -28.30
N LYS A 362 3.00 12.77 -29.23
CA LYS A 362 2.08 11.74 -29.70
C LYS A 362 2.67 10.35 -29.51
N THR A 363 1.79 9.39 -29.27
CA THR A 363 2.10 7.97 -29.29
C THR A 363 2.40 7.48 -30.71
N ALA A 364 2.93 6.27 -30.86
CA ALA A 364 3.24 5.68 -32.16
C ALA A 364 2.02 5.54 -33.09
N ASP A 365 0.81 5.45 -32.53
CA ASP A 365 -0.47 5.42 -33.26
C ASP A 365 -1.07 6.82 -33.47
N GLY A 366 -0.30 7.89 -33.21
CA GLY A 366 -0.65 9.29 -33.51
C GLY A 366 -1.60 9.95 -32.51
N LYS A 367 -1.95 9.31 -31.40
CA LYS A 367 -2.79 9.91 -30.34
C LYS A 367 -1.98 10.81 -29.42
N PRO A 368 -2.57 11.88 -28.87
CA PRO A 368 -1.90 12.70 -27.86
C PRO A 368 -1.46 11.85 -26.66
N VAL A 369 -0.25 12.09 -26.15
CA VAL A 369 0.21 11.51 -24.88
C VAL A 369 -0.40 12.31 -23.73
N PRO A 370 -1.19 11.69 -22.84
CA PRO A 370 -1.81 12.39 -21.73
C PRO A 370 -0.77 12.91 -20.72
N VAL A 371 -1.15 13.90 -19.93
CA VAL A 371 -0.27 14.52 -18.91
C VAL A 371 0.10 13.59 -17.75
N SER A 372 -0.62 12.50 -17.57
CA SER A 372 -0.29 11.46 -16.57
C SER A 372 -0.74 10.11 -17.05
N HIS A 373 -0.17 9.05 -16.48
CA HIS A 373 -0.70 7.70 -16.67
C HIS A 373 -2.05 7.56 -15.95
N LYS A 374 -3.00 6.81 -16.54
CA LYS A 374 -4.32 6.55 -15.92
C LYS A 374 -4.26 5.87 -14.55
N ASN A 375 -3.16 5.18 -14.24
CA ASN A 375 -2.88 4.62 -12.93
C ASN A 375 -1.84 5.43 -12.15
N ALA A 376 -1.60 6.70 -12.52
CA ALA A 376 -0.78 7.60 -11.73
C ALA A 376 -1.31 7.68 -10.29
N ARG A 377 -0.41 7.85 -9.32
CA ARG A 377 -0.73 7.72 -7.90
C ARG A 377 -0.26 8.92 -7.10
N TYR A 378 -0.86 9.06 -5.94
CA TYR A 378 -0.33 9.82 -4.82
C TYR A 378 -0.20 8.93 -3.59
N THR A 379 0.81 9.20 -2.76
CA THR A 379 1.00 8.57 -1.44
C THR A 379 1.03 9.67 -0.39
N ILE A 380 0.11 9.61 0.56
CA ILE A 380 -0.01 10.58 1.67
C ILE A 380 -0.34 9.85 2.97
N GLY A 381 0.00 10.47 4.11
CA GLY A 381 -0.51 10.03 5.41
C GLY A 381 -1.94 10.51 5.65
N LEU A 382 -2.78 9.68 6.30
CA LEU A 382 -4.14 10.06 6.71
C LEU A 382 -4.16 11.22 7.69
N GLU A 383 -3.09 11.39 8.48
CA GLU A 383 -2.95 12.50 9.42
C GLU A 383 -2.90 13.88 8.75
N ALA A 384 -2.57 13.92 7.45
CA ALA A 384 -2.56 15.17 6.67
C ALA A 384 -3.97 15.67 6.31
N LEU A 385 -5.00 14.82 6.42
CA LEU A 385 -6.37 15.17 6.12
C LEU A 385 -7.02 15.95 7.28
N ASP A 386 -7.80 16.99 6.97
CA ASP A 386 -8.52 17.76 7.98
C ASP A 386 -9.68 16.97 8.59
N ASN A 387 -10.30 16.09 7.82
CA ASN A 387 -11.43 15.26 8.21
C ASN A 387 -11.03 13.89 8.83
N LYS A 388 -9.75 13.72 9.25
CA LYS A 388 -9.35 12.51 9.98
C LYS A 388 -10.15 12.31 11.25
N ASP A 389 -10.56 11.06 11.50
CA ASP A 389 -11.30 10.70 12.71
C ASP A 389 -10.36 10.61 13.92
N PRO A 390 -10.76 11.07 15.11
CA PRO A 390 -9.97 10.89 16.32
C PRO A 390 -9.62 9.44 16.65
N ALA A 391 -10.43 8.49 16.19
CA ALA A 391 -10.22 7.05 16.38
C ALA A 391 -9.27 6.40 15.37
N LEU A 392 -8.61 7.17 14.48
CA LEU A 392 -7.67 6.66 13.47
C LEU A 392 -6.62 5.71 14.04
N HIS A 393 -6.18 5.95 15.27
CA HIS A 393 -5.15 5.15 15.96
C HIS A 393 -5.68 4.44 17.22
N ASP A 394 -6.99 4.43 17.45
CA ASP A 394 -7.55 3.77 18.64
C ASP A 394 -7.26 2.24 18.58
N PRO A 395 -6.49 1.68 19.52
CA PRO A 395 -6.17 0.26 19.54
C PRO A 395 -7.40 -0.63 19.77
N ASN A 396 -8.49 -0.08 20.30
CA ASN A 396 -9.75 -0.80 20.49
C ASN A 396 -10.63 -0.78 19.23
N GLY A 397 -10.28 0.01 18.23
CA GLY A 397 -11.09 0.22 17.03
C GLY A 397 -12.44 0.87 17.32
N VAL A 398 -13.25 1.01 16.30
CA VAL A 398 -14.60 1.61 16.38
C VAL A 398 -15.70 0.54 16.34
N ALA A 399 -16.81 0.76 17.02
CA ALA A 399 -17.96 -0.13 16.95
C ALA A 399 -18.66 0.05 15.59
N LEU A 400 -18.64 -1.00 14.77
CA LEU A 400 -19.20 -0.98 13.44
C LEU A 400 -20.71 -1.20 13.48
N SER A 401 -21.47 -0.25 12.95
CA SER A 401 -22.94 -0.28 12.95
C SER A 401 -23.52 -0.83 11.66
N ALA A 402 -22.81 -0.68 10.54
CA ALA A 402 -23.24 -1.18 9.24
C ALA A 402 -22.04 -1.50 8.34
N MET A 403 -22.25 -2.43 7.42
CA MET A 403 -21.38 -2.70 6.27
C MET A 403 -22.18 -2.44 5.00
N VAL A 404 -21.61 -1.68 4.08
CA VAL A 404 -22.22 -1.30 2.82
C VAL A 404 -21.44 -1.96 1.68
N TYR A 405 -22.16 -2.63 0.78
CA TYR A 405 -21.61 -3.16 -0.45
C TYR A 405 -22.17 -2.38 -1.63
N GLY A 406 -21.33 -1.86 -2.48
CA GLY A 406 -21.70 -1.13 -3.68
C GLY A 406 -21.17 -1.83 -4.93
N GLY A 407 -21.86 -1.63 -6.04
CA GLY A 407 -21.49 -2.18 -7.34
C GLY A 407 -21.83 -1.23 -8.46
N ARG A 408 -21.50 -1.64 -9.69
CA ARG A 408 -21.90 -0.96 -10.91
C ARG A 408 -23.06 -1.73 -11.52
N ASP A 409 -24.25 -1.24 -11.31
CA ASP A 409 -25.45 -1.74 -11.95
C ASP A 409 -26.39 -0.56 -12.17
N SER A 410 -26.53 -0.13 -13.43
CA SER A 410 -27.39 0.98 -13.82
C SER A 410 -28.79 0.52 -14.22
N ASP A 411 -29.02 -0.76 -14.43
CA ASP A 411 -30.16 -1.22 -15.19
C ASP A 411 -31.07 -2.23 -14.44
N THR A 412 -30.53 -3.00 -13.49
CA THR A 412 -31.27 -4.13 -12.90
C THR A 412 -31.51 -3.98 -11.39
N SER A 413 -30.73 -3.16 -10.69
CA SER A 413 -30.84 -2.98 -9.24
C SER A 413 -31.36 -1.60 -8.87
N VAL A 414 -32.07 -1.51 -7.74
CA VAL A 414 -32.39 -0.23 -7.13
C VAL A 414 -31.12 0.47 -6.63
N PRO A 415 -31.06 1.80 -6.63
CA PRO A 415 -29.85 2.53 -6.24
C PRO A 415 -29.37 2.22 -4.82
N ILE A 416 -30.31 1.97 -3.89
CA ILE A 416 -30.01 1.64 -2.48
C ILE A 416 -30.99 0.60 -2.01
N ALA A 417 -30.49 -0.45 -1.36
CA ALA A 417 -31.29 -1.46 -0.67
C ALA A 417 -30.72 -1.70 0.74
N GLU A 418 -31.60 -1.92 1.70
CA GLU A 418 -31.23 -2.33 3.05
C GLU A 418 -31.48 -3.83 3.23
N ALA A 419 -30.45 -4.55 3.70
CA ALA A 419 -30.59 -5.95 4.04
C ALA A 419 -31.40 -6.13 5.33
N LEU A 420 -32.39 -7.02 5.31
CA LEU A 420 -33.27 -7.30 6.45
C LEU A 420 -32.61 -8.10 7.58
N SER A 421 -31.48 -8.73 7.28
CA SER A 421 -30.67 -9.53 8.22
C SER A 421 -29.26 -9.66 7.70
N TRP A 422 -28.33 -10.11 8.56
CA TRP A 422 -26.95 -10.42 8.15
C TRP A 422 -26.92 -11.44 7.00
N THR A 423 -27.66 -12.55 7.13
CA THR A 423 -27.73 -13.58 6.08
C THR A 423 -28.25 -13.03 4.75
N HIS A 424 -29.27 -12.15 4.80
CA HIS A 424 -29.79 -11.48 3.62
C HIS A 424 -28.71 -10.57 2.98
N GLY A 425 -27.96 -9.82 3.81
CA GLY A 425 -26.87 -8.97 3.34
C GLY A 425 -25.74 -9.76 2.65
N VAL A 426 -25.35 -10.89 3.23
CA VAL A 426 -24.35 -11.79 2.62
C VAL A 426 -24.84 -12.36 1.29
N LEU A 427 -26.14 -12.62 1.15
CA LEU A 427 -26.72 -13.10 -0.12
C LEU A 427 -26.76 -12.00 -1.19
N LEU A 428 -26.94 -10.73 -0.80
CA LEU A 428 -26.97 -9.60 -1.74
C LEU A 428 -25.58 -9.16 -2.19
N GLY A 429 -24.56 -9.22 -1.32
CA GLY A 429 -23.16 -8.86 -1.57
C GLY A 429 -22.40 -9.98 -2.22
#